data_cc1d8e66ab9c2a0ad13539b91f14fa58
#
_entry.id   cc1d8e66ab9c2a0ad13539b91f14fa58
#
_cell.length_a   1.000
_cell.length_b   1.000
_cell.length_c   1.000
_cell.angle_alpha   90.00
_cell.angle_beta   90.00
_cell.angle_gamma   90.00
#
_symmetry.space_group_name_H-M   'P 1'
#
loop_
_entity.id
_entity.type
_entity.pdbx_description
1 polymer ?
#
loop_
_entity_poly.entity_id
_entity_poly.type
_entity_poly.pdbx_seq_one_letter_code
_entity_poly.pdbx_strand_id
1 'polypeptide(L)'
;MGRPKNFSREEVLEKAIVLFWHRGFADTSLQDLEKATGVNKSGLYSEFRDKNDIFLASLRYYLANRDLSALFCDPPGLQNIAIFFNEALLCTDGPKGCLAVNSLRELAVVPGEAREIISRSQTQLKRGFARNINAAGGARKKVKSTVQAIDVEGLAELTMTFFIGISLEQNLRHKKTAAATRKKIDDLLALLSQA
;
A
#
# COMPACT_ATOMS: atom_id res chain seq x y z
N MET A 1 10.04 13.64 39.38
CA MET A 1 9.01 12.78 38.78
C MET A 1 8.52 13.43 37.51
N GLY A 2 8.73 12.80 36.34
CA GLY A 2 8.23 13.32 35.06
C GLY A 2 6.72 13.26 35.03
N ARG A 3 6.09 14.28 34.42
CA ARG A 3 4.63 14.31 34.18
C ARG A 3 4.23 13.06 33.37
N PRO A 4 3.15 12.34 33.74
CA PRO A 4 2.71 11.19 32.96
C PRO A 4 2.49 11.59 31.52
N LYS A 5 2.93 10.76 30.57
CA LYS A 5 2.66 10.97 29.15
C LYS A 5 1.15 10.79 28.90
N ASN A 6 0.50 11.80 28.29
CA ASN A 6 -0.93 11.75 27.95
C ASN A 6 -1.17 11.26 26.52
N PHE A 7 -0.22 10.56 25.90
CA PHE A 7 -0.31 10.01 24.55
C PHE A 7 0.50 8.72 24.44
N SER A 8 0.09 7.82 23.56
CA SER A 8 0.86 6.65 23.16
C SER A 8 1.63 6.91 21.86
N ARG A 9 2.68 6.10 21.63
CA ARG A 9 3.44 6.13 20.38
C ARG A 9 2.55 5.78 19.20
N GLU A 10 1.68 4.80 19.38
CA GLU A 10 0.73 4.31 18.39
C GLU A 10 -0.25 5.41 17.96
N GLU A 11 -0.85 6.14 18.90
CA GLU A 11 -1.75 7.26 18.62
C GLU A 11 -1.07 8.37 17.80
N VAL A 12 0.21 8.64 18.09
CA VAL A 12 1.01 9.59 17.29
C VAL A 12 1.20 9.07 15.88
N LEU A 13 1.54 7.78 15.70
CA LEU A 13 1.76 7.17 14.39
C LEU A 13 0.48 7.15 13.57
N GLU A 14 -0.67 6.79 14.12
CA GLU A 14 -1.96 6.78 13.43
C GLU A 14 -2.30 8.16 12.84
N LYS A 15 -2.13 9.21 13.63
CA LYS A 15 -2.39 10.58 13.18
C LYS A 15 -1.34 11.08 12.18
N ALA A 16 -0.07 10.73 12.40
CA ALA A 16 1.01 11.08 11.47
C ALA A 16 0.85 10.37 10.12
N ILE A 17 0.39 9.12 10.09
CA ILE A 17 0.07 8.37 8.87
C ILE A 17 -0.93 9.15 8.02
N VAL A 18 -2.04 9.59 8.59
CA VAL A 18 -3.08 10.35 7.87
C VAL A 18 -2.49 11.63 7.27
N LEU A 19 -1.65 12.34 8.02
CA LEU A 19 -1.02 13.57 7.58
C LEU A 19 -0.05 13.34 6.42
N PHE A 20 0.88 12.38 6.57
CA PHE A 20 1.82 12.02 5.50
C PHE A 20 1.12 11.46 4.25
N TRP A 21 0.02 10.76 4.43
CA TRP A 21 -0.75 10.21 3.32
C TRP A 21 -1.39 11.30 2.46
N HIS A 22 -1.90 12.37 3.11
CA HIS A 22 -2.56 13.47 2.42
C HIS A 22 -1.58 14.48 1.81
N ARG A 23 -0.52 14.85 2.55
CA ARG A 23 0.40 15.90 2.16
C ARG A 23 1.70 15.40 1.57
N GLY A 24 2.07 14.15 1.84
CA GLY A 24 3.39 13.64 1.55
C GLY A 24 4.40 14.01 2.65
N PHE A 25 5.62 13.49 2.49
CA PHE A 25 6.72 13.73 3.41
C PHE A 25 7.28 15.15 3.28
N ALA A 26 7.50 15.62 2.05
CA ALA A 26 8.13 16.91 1.79
C ALA A 26 7.33 18.08 2.40
N ASP A 27 6.02 18.09 2.15
CA ASP A 27 5.12 19.18 2.53
C ASP A 27 4.57 19.06 3.97
N THR A 28 5.04 18.07 4.74
CA THR A 28 4.71 17.92 6.15
C THR A 28 5.80 18.51 7.03
N SER A 29 5.48 19.57 7.77
CA SER A 29 6.37 20.16 8.78
C SER A 29 6.19 19.53 10.15
N LEU A 30 7.14 19.79 11.06
CA LEU A 30 7.01 19.37 12.46
C LEU A 30 5.81 20.06 13.13
N GLN A 31 5.52 21.32 12.81
CA GLN A 31 4.35 22.03 13.33
C GLN A 31 3.04 21.40 12.87
N ASP A 32 2.99 20.86 11.65
CA ASP A 32 1.82 20.14 11.17
C ASP A 32 1.63 18.83 11.96
N LEU A 33 2.74 18.14 12.28
CA LEU A 33 2.71 16.94 13.13
C LEU A 33 2.25 17.27 14.56
N GLU A 34 2.74 18.36 15.17
CA GLU A 34 2.26 18.82 16.48
C GLU A 34 0.75 19.08 16.48
N LYS A 35 0.25 19.79 15.45
CA LYS A 35 -1.18 20.08 15.30
C LYS A 35 -2.03 18.83 15.08
N ALA A 36 -1.57 17.92 14.22
CA ALA A 36 -2.31 16.70 13.88
C ALA A 36 -2.34 15.72 15.06
N THR A 37 -1.22 15.54 15.75
CA THR A 37 -1.10 14.58 16.85
C THR A 37 -1.64 15.13 18.18
N GLY A 38 -1.63 16.44 18.36
CA GLY A 38 -1.89 17.10 19.64
C GLY A 38 -0.70 17.01 20.62
N VAL A 39 0.45 16.53 20.16
CA VAL A 39 1.67 16.36 20.97
C VAL A 39 2.67 17.43 20.57
N ASN A 40 3.19 18.18 21.54
CA ASN A 40 4.16 19.23 21.30
C ASN A 40 5.53 18.66 20.86
N LYS A 41 6.40 19.52 20.33
CA LYS A 41 7.72 19.17 19.81
C LYS A 41 8.55 18.34 20.81
N SER A 42 8.55 18.73 22.09
CA SER A 42 9.29 18.00 23.14
C SER A 42 8.74 16.59 23.35
N GLY A 43 7.41 16.43 23.32
CA GLY A 43 6.76 15.13 23.41
C GLY A 43 7.06 14.26 22.19
N LEU A 44 6.99 14.82 20.97
CA LEU A 44 7.38 14.08 19.77
C LEU A 44 8.83 13.62 19.82
N TYR A 45 9.76 14.50 20.20
CA TYR A 45 11.18 14.17 20.28
C TYR A 45 11.58 13.29 21.48
N SER A 46 10.67 13.07 22.42
CA SER A 46 10.88 12.03 23.44
C SER A 46 10.68 10.61 22.90
N GLU A 47 9.94 10.46 21.77
CA GLU A 47 9.63 9.19 21.13
C GLU A 47 10.36 8.97 19.80
N PHE A 48 10.70 10.05 19.11
CA PHE A 48 11.27 10.04 17.77
C PHE A 48 12.44 11.02 17.66
N ARG A 49 13.48 10.65 16.95
CA ARG A 49 14.68 11.48 16.79
C ARG A 49 14.41 12.76 15.99
N ASP A 50 13.64 12.63 14.91
CA ASP A 50 13.35 13.70 13.97
C ASP A 50 12.11 13.38 13.11
N LYS A 51 11.78 14.24 12.14
CA LYS A 51 10.69 14.01 11.18
C LYS A 51 10.89 12.74 10.35
N ASN A 52 12.15 12.42 10.01
CA ASN A 52 12.48 11.23 9.24
C ASN A 52 12.10 9.97 10.03
N ASP A 53 12.44 9.93 11.32
CA ASP A 53 12.13 8.81 12.19
C ASP A 53 10.62 8.64 12.39
N ILE A 54 9.87 9.75 12.54
CA ILE A 54 8.40 9.71 12.58
C ILE A 54 7.84 9.11 11.28
N PHE A 55 8.34 9.56 10.14
CA PHE A 55 7.88 9.07 8.84
C PHE A 55 8.17 7.57 8.65
N LEU A 56 9.40 7.14 8.92
CA LEU A 56 9.79 5.73 8.80
C LEU A 56 9.01 4.83 9.76
N ALA A 57 8.80 5.29 11.00
CA ALA A 57 7.98 4.58 11.98
C ALA A 57 6.52 4.49 11.53
N SER A 58 5.96 5.58 10.99
CA SER A 58 4.60 5.62 10.42
C SER A 58 4.45 4.66 9.25
N LEU A 59 5.42 4.64 8.35
CA LEU A 59 5.41 3.74 7.18
C LEU A 59 5.47 2.27 7.61
N ARG A 60 6.33 1.92 8.59
CA ARG A 60 6.41 0.57 9.15
C ARG A 60 5.12 0.17 9.85
N TYR A 61 4.57 1.05 10.68
CA TYR A 61 3.33 0.82 11.42
C TYR A 61 2.15 0.59 10.46
N TYR A 62 2.01 1.45 9.44
CA TYR A 62 1.00 1.31 8.40
C TYR A 62 1.09 -0.04 7.68
N LEU A 63 2.29 -0.43 7.25
CA LEU A 63 2.49 -1.67 6.52
C LEU A 63 2.32 -2.92 7.39
N ALA A 64 2.68 -2.85 8.68
CA ALA A 64 2.50 -3.96 9.62
C ALA A 64 1.02 -4.20 9.96
N ASN A 65 0.21 -3.13 9.98
CA ASN A 65 -1.22 -3.21 10.30
C ASN A 65 -2.13 -3.32 9.06
N ARG A 66 -1.54 -3.37 7.85
CA ARG A 66 -2.31 -3.58 6.62
C ARG A 66 -2.81 -5.01 6.55
N ASP A 67 -4.11 -5.18 6.32
CA ASP A 67 -4.68 -6.51 6.11
C ASP A 67 -4.25 -7.08 4.76
N LEU A 68 -3.60 -8.23 4.78
CA LEU A 68 -3.21 -9.02 3.63
C LEU A 68 -3.81 -10.42 3.68
N SER A 69 -4.70 -10.69 4.64
CA SER A 69 -5.28 -12.02 4.86
C SER A 69 -5.90 -12.61 3.61
N ALA A 70 -6.58 -11.78 2.81
CA ALA A 70 -7.17 -12.19 1.54
C ALA A 70 -6.17 -12.87 0.61
N LEU A 71 -4.93 -12.33 0.49
CA LEU A 71 -3.91 -12.90 -0.40
C LEU A 71 -3.31 -14.22 0.12
N PHE A 72 -3.45 -14.51 1.42
CA PHE A 72 -2.81 -15.66 2.07
C PHE A 72 -3.78 -16.67 2.64
N CYS A 73 -5.11 -16.46 2.53
CA CYS A 73 -6.12 -17.43 2.94
C CYS A 73 -6.20 -18.64 1.98
N ASP A 74 -6.81 -19.73 2.45
CA ASP A 74 -7.09 -20.93 1.68
C ASP A 74 -8.59 -21.02 1.35
N PRO A 75 -8.95 -21.59 0.18
CA PRO A 75 -8.06 -21.99 -0.91
C PRO A 75 -7.53 -20.80 -1.69
N PRO A 76 -6.29 -20.86 -2.25
CA PRO A 76 -5.77 -19.82 -3.11
C PRO A 76 -6.53 -19.77 -4.45
N GLY A 77 -6.65 -18.56 -5.02
CA GLY A 77 -7.31 -18.33 -6.30
C GLY A 77 -7.50 -16.86 -6.63
N LEU A 78 -7.95 -16.56 -7.87
CA LEU A 78 -8.10 -15.16 -8.32
C LEU A 78 -9.12 -14.36 -7.49
N GLN A 79 -10.09 -15.01 -6.87
CA GLN A 79 -11.04 -14.37 -5.95
C GLN A 79 -10.34 -13.69 -4.77
N ASN A 80 -9.22 -14.24 -4.30
CA ASN A 80 -8.44 -13.65 -3.20
C ASN A 80 -7.76 -12.35 -3.65
N ILE A 81 -7.32 -12.29 -4.91
CA ILE A 81 -6.81 -11.06 -5.52
C ILE A 81 -7.93 -10.03 -5.66
N ALA A 82 -9.13 -10.46 -6.08
CA ALA A 82 -10.30 -9.59 -6.17
C ALA A 82 -10.67 -8.97 -4.81
N ILE A 83 -10.71 -9.79 -3.75
CA ILE A 83 -11.00 -9.33 -2.39
C ILE A 83 -9.95 -8.29 -1.96
N PHE A 84 -8.66 -8.61 -2.10
CA PHE A 84 -7.57 -7.69 -1.76
C PHE A 84 -7.70 -6.34 -2.49
N PHE A 85 -7.96 -6.35 -3.79
CA PHE A 85 -8.12 -5.11 -4.55
C PHE A 85 -9.35 -4.31 -4.11
N ASN A 86 -10.46 -4.99 -3.81
CA ASN A 86 -11.67 -4.33 -3.32
C ASN A 86 -11.42 -3.65 -1.98
N GLU A 87 -10.77 -4.31 -1.04
CA GLU A 87 -10.44 -3.76 0.28
C GLU A 87 -9.42 -2.62 0.19
N ALA A 88 -8.33 -2.82 -0.58
CA ALA A 88 -7.25 -1.85 -0.68
C ALA A 88 -7.59 -0.60 -1.49
N LEU A 89 -8.51 -0.70 -2.47
CA LEU A 89 -8.75 0.36 -3.45
C LEU A 89 -10.16 0.93 -3.44
N LEU A 90 -11.15 0.22 -2.92
CA LEU A 90 -12.55 0.66 -2.92
C LEU A 90 -13.06 1.10 -1.55
N CYS A 91 -12.20 1.11 -0.53
CA CYS A 91 -12.53 1.70 0.76
C CYS A 91 -12.86 3.19 0.56
N THR A 92 -14.05 3.61 1.01
CA THR A 92 -14.56 4.97 0.78
C THR A 92 -14.11 5.95 1.84
N ASP A 93 -13.72 5.43 3.02
CA ASP A 93 -13.39 6.24 4.19
C ASP A 93 -11.87 6.33 4.36
N GLY A 94 -11.36 7.56 4.37
CA GLY A 94 -9.95 7.84 4.60
C GLY A 94 -9.16 8.28 3.36
N PRO A 95 -7.83 8.34 3.49
CA PRO A 95 -6.93 8.76 2.42
C PRO A 95 -6.96 7.79 1.23
N LYS A 96 -6.87 8.34 0.02
CA LYS A 96 -6.95 7.56 -1.24
C LYS A 96 -5.63 6.87 -1.57
N GLY A 97 -5.73 5.68 -2.15
CA GLY A 97 -4.59 4.90 -2.59
C GLY A 97 -3.86 4.17 -1.44
N CYS A 98 -2.55 4.09 -1.52
CA CYS A 98 -1.70 3.41 -0.54
C CYS A 98 -0.56 4.33 -0.11
N LEU A 99 -0.35 4.53 1.20
CA LEU A 99 0.73 5.39 1.72
C LEU A 99 2.09 5.01 1.13
N ALA A 100 2.43 3.72 1.10
CA ALA A 100 3.71 3.25 0.55
C ALA A 100 3.85 3.55 -0.96
N VAL A 101 2.74 3.41 -1.73
CA VAL A 101 2.74 3.76 -3.16
C VAL A 101 2.83 5.28 -3.34
N ASN A 102 2.12 6.07 -2.53
CA ASN A 102 2.20 7.52 -2.60
C ASN A 102 3.63 8.02 -2.30
N SER A 103 4.33 7.37 -1.36
CA SER A 103 5.72 7.70 -1.03
C SER A 103 6.71 7.43 -2.17
N LEU A 104 6.36 6.58 -3.17
CA LEU A 104 7.21 6.38 -4.36
C LEU A 104 7.41 7.67 -5.17
N ARG A 105 6.46 8.61 -5.10
CA ARG A 105 6.55 9.91 -5.79
C ARG A 105 7.61 10.83 -5.17
N GLU A 106 7.99 10.58 -3.94
CA GLU A 106 8.91 11.40 -3.14
C GLU A 106 10.23 10.69 -2.81
N LEU A 107 10.58 9.62 -3.55
CA LEU A 107 11.79 8.82 -3.28
C LEU A 107 13.11 9.61 -3.31
N ALA A 108 13.11 10.79 -3.92
CA ALA A 108 14.28 11.67 -3.92
C ALA A 108 14.48 12.42 -2.59
N VAL A 109 13.42 12.59 -1.79
CA VAL A 109 13.41 13.42 -0.59
C VAL A 109 13.07 12.67 0.69
N VAL A 110 12.42 11.50 0.61
CA VAL A 110 12.18 10.65 1.77
C VAL A 110 13.50 10.01 2.26
N PRO A 111 13.59 9.63 3.54
CA PRO A 111 14.75 8.90 4.07
C PRO A 111 15.07 7.64 3.26
N GLY A 112 16.37 7.35 3.07
CA GLY A 112 16.82 6.24 2.22
C GLY A 112 16.25 4.87 2.62
N GLU A 113 16.08 4.62 3.92
CA GLU A 113 15.48 3.38 4.44
C GLU A 113 14.03 3.17 3.98
N ALA A 114 13.31 4.23 3.58
CA ALA A 114 11.94 4.09 3.05
C ALA A 114 11.90 3.19 1.81
N ARG A 115 12.95 3.24 0.95
CA ARG A 115 13.05 2.39 -0.25
C ARG A 115 13.04 0.91 0.12
N GLU A 116 13.83 0.52 1.13
CA GLU A 116 13.89 -0.88 1.57
C GLU A 116 12.57 -1.34 2.19
N ILE A 117 11.95 -0.49 3.02
CA ILE A 117 10.66 -0.78 3.65
C ILE A 117 9.59 -1.02 2.57
N ILE A 118 9.51 -0.12 1.58
CA ILE A 118 8.57 -0.23 0.47
C ILE A 118 8.85 -1.47 -0.38
N SER A 119 10.13 -1.71 -0.74
CA SER A 119 10.53 -2.87 -1.55
C SER A 119 10.18 -4.20 -0.88
N ARG A 120 10.42 -4.34 0.43
CA ARG A 120 10.02 -5.54 1.19
C ARG A 120 8.50 -5.74 1.16
N SER A 121 7.73 -4.67 1.32
CA SER A 121 6.27 -4.72 1.22
C SER A 121 5.79 -5.13 -0.17
N GLN A 122 6.40 -4.61 -1.24
CA GLN A 122 6.09 -5.01 -2.62
C GLN A 122 6.42 -6.49 -2.87
N THR A 123 7.55 -6.98 -2.35
CA THR A 123 7.92 -8.40 -2.43
C THR A 123 6.88 -9.29 -1.75
N GLN A 124 6.36 -8.89 -0.59
CA GLN A 124 5.29 -9.62 0.09
C GLN A 124 4.00 -9.67 -0.73
N LEU A 125 3.58 -8.56 -1.31
CA LEU A 125 2.41 -8.50 -2.18
C LEU A 125 2.59 -9.37 -3.43
N LYS A 126 3.75 -9.29 -4.10
CA LYS A 126 4.04 -10.13 -5.27
C LYS A 126 3.96 -11.63 -4.94
N ARG A 127 4.47 -12.05 -3.79
CA ARG A 127 4.32 -13.45 -3.33
C ARG A 127 2.84 -13.86 -3.17
N GLY A 128 2.02 -12.96 -2.59
CA GLY A 128 0.58 -13.19 -2.47
C GLY A 128 -0.10 -13.30 -3.83
N PHE A 129 0.22 -12.43 -4.78
CA PHE A 129 -0.30 -12.50 -6.14
C PHE A 129 0.15 -13.79 -6.85
N ALA A 130 1.45 -14.10 -6.84
CA ALA A 130 2.00 -15.30 -7.46
C ALA A 130 1.34 -16.59 -6.93
N ARG A 131 1.12 -16.69 -5.60
CA ARG A 131 0.43 -17.80 -4.97
C ARG A 131 -0.96 -18.03 -5.56
N ASN A 132 -1.75 -16.97 -5.69
CA ASN A 132 -3.12 -17.04 -6.15
C ASN A 132 -3.22 -17.24 -7.68
N ILE A 133 -2.33 -16.62 -8.46
CA ILE A 133 -2.24 -16.81 -9.91
C ILE A 133 -1.82 -18.25 -10.23
N ASN A 134 -0.82 -18.79 -9.53
CA ASN A 134 -0.36 -20.17 -9.72
C ASN A 134 -1.47 -21.19 -9.46
N ALA A 135 -2.29 -20.97 -8.43
CA ALA A 135 -3.41 -21.86 -8.12
C ALA A 135 -4.52 -21.81 -9.19
N ALA A 136 -4.73 -20.65 -9.81
CA ALA A 136 -5.71 -20.49 -10.89
C ALA A 136 -5.22 -21.09 -12.22
N GLY A 137 -3.90 -21.09 -12.47
CA GLY A 137 -3.28 -21.60 -13.70
C GLY A 137 -3.17 -23.12 -13.79
N GLY A 138 -3.70 -23.88 -12.84
CA GLY A 138 -3.66 -25.35 -12.82
C GLY A 138 -4.34 -26.06 -14.02
N ALA A 139 -4.91 -25.30 -14.96
CA ALA A 139 -5.53 -25.79 -16.19
C ALA A 139 -4.96 -25.13 -17.46
N ARG A 140 -3.67 -24.77 -17.47
CA ARG A 140 -3.05 -24.15 -18.65
C ARG A 140 -3.22 -25.01 -19.91
N LYS A 141 -4.21 -24.69 -20.74
CA LYS A 141 -4.21 -25.09 -22.16
C LYS A 141 -3.05 -24.35 -22.82
N LYS A 142 -2.09 -25.11 -23.39
CA LYS A 142 -1.01 -24.56 -24.22
C LYS A 142 -1.64 -23.79 -25.38
N VAL A 143 -1.76 -22.49 -25.25
CA VAL A 143 -2.08 -21.62 -26.39
C VAL A 143 -0.82 -21.56 -27.23
N LYS A 144 -0.88 -22.03 -28.47
CA LYS A 144 0.16 -21.80 -29.48
C LYS A 144 0.16 -20.32 -29.83
N SER A 145 0.92 -19.51 -29.10
CA SER A 145 1.16 -18.11 -29.39
C SER A 145 2.60 -17.92 -29.83
N THR A 146 2.83 -17.07 -30.81
CA THR A 146 4.15 -16.60 -31.26
C THR A 146 4.79 -15.64 -30.24
N VAL A 147 4.03 -15.20 -29.22
CA VAL A 147 4.51 -14.42 -28.11
C VAL A 147 4.88 -15.38 -26.97
N GLN A 148 6.06 -15.21 -26.38
CA GLN A 148 6.53 -16.00 -25.25
C GLN A 148 5.50 -15.92 -24.12
N ALA A 149 5.05 -17.08 -23.61
CA ALA A 149 4.10 -17.13 -22.50
C ALA A 149 4.70 -16.47 -21.27
N ILE A 150 3.96 -15.56 -20.65
CA ILE A 150 4.37 -14.92 -19.41
C ILE A 150 4.20 -15.95 -18.29
N ASP A 151 5.23 -16.14 -17.50
CA ASP A 151 5.18 -17.04 -16.33
C ASP A 151 4.44 -16.41 -15.14
N VAL A 152 4.24 -17.19 -14.08
CA VAL A 152 3.53 -16.75 -12.86
C VAL A 152 4.20 -15.53 -12.23
N GLU A 153 5.53 -15.48 -12.22
CA GLU A 153 6.26 -14.37 -11.63
C GLU A 153 6.08 -13.09 -12.45
N GLY A 154 6.10 -13.20 -13.78
CA GLY A 154 5.81 -12.07 -14.68
C GLY A 154 4.38 -11.56 -14.53
N LEU A 155 3.39 -12.46 -14.38
CA LEU A 155 2.00 -12.07 -14.12
C LEU A 155 1.84 -11.40 -12.75
N ALA A 156 2.54 -11.88 -11.72
CA ALA A 156 2.55 -11.24 -10.40
C ALA A 156 3.19 -9.85 -10.45
N GLU A 157 4.25 -9.67 -11.23
CA GLU A 157 4.89 -8.36 -11.46
C GLU A 157 3.94 -7.38 -12.16
N LEU A 158 3.24 -7.84 -13.21
CA LEU A 158 2.22 -7.03 -13.90
C LEU A 158 1.06 -6.68 -12.97
N THR A 159 0.62 -7.61 -12.13
CA THR A 159 -0.44 -7.37 -11.13
C THR A 159 0.01 -6.33 -10.09
N MET A 160 1.28 -6.37 -9.67
CA MET A 160 1.87 -5.36 -8.78
C MET A 160 1.94 -3.98 -9.46
N THR A 161 2.36 -3.94 -10.72
CA THR A 161 2.40 -2.69 -11.52
C THR A 161 1.00 -2.09 -11.66
N PHE A 162 0.00 -2.93 -11.92
CA PHE A 162 -1.40 -2.53 -11.96
C PHE A 162 -1.86 -1.94 -10.61
N PHE A 163 -1.54 -2.59 -9.49
CA PHE A 163 -1.85 -2.08 -8.15
C PHE A 163 -1.24 -0.70 -7.90
N ILE A 164 0.04 -0.51 -8.25
CA ILE A 164 0.71 0.79 -8.14
C ILE A 164 0.00 1.84 -8.99
N GLY A 165 -0.27 1.53 -10.25
CA GLY A 165 -0.92 2.45 -11.19
C GLY A 165 -2.30 2.90 -10.71
N ILE A 166 -3.16 1.97 -10.29
CA ILE A 166 -4.50 2.31 -9.78
C ILE A 166 -4.42 3.08 -8.46
N SER A 167 -3.51 2.70 -7.55
CA SER A 167 -3.33 3.42 -6.28
C SER A 167 -2.93 4.89 -6.50
N LEU A 168 -2.08 5.17 -7.50
CA LEU A 168 -1.73 6.55 -7.87
C LEU A 168 -2.88 7.28 -8.56
N GLU A 169 -3.62 6.59 -9.43
CA GLU A 169 -4.75 7.17 -10.15
C GLU A 169 -5.87 7.63 -9.20
N GLN A 170 -6.06 6.95 -8.07
CA GLN A 170 -7.06 7.32 -7.07
C GLN A 170 -6.83 8.72 -6.48
N ASN A 171 -5.58 9.19 -6.44
CA ASN A 171 -5.25 10.55 -5.99
C ASN A 171 -5.62 11.63 -7.01
N LEU A 172 -5.85 11.25 -8.27
CA LEU A 172 -6.14 12.20 -9.37
C LEU A 172 -7.64 12.43 -9.58
N ARG A 173 -8.52 11.67 -8.96
CA ARG A 173 -9.94 11.64 -9.34
C ARG A 173 -10.90 12.09 -8.24
N HIS A 174 -11.86 12.96 -8.62
CA HIS A 174 -13.05 13.27 -7.83
C HIS A 174 -14.16 12.23 -8.07
N LYS A 175 -14.89 11.88 -7.03
CA LYS A 175 -16.15 11.07 -6.85
C LYS A 175 -16.65 10.01 -7.86
N LYS A 176 -16.21 9.92 -9.12
CA LYS A 176 -16.71 8.92 -10.10
C LYS A 176 -15.87 7.63 -10.20
N THR A 177 -15.04 7.34 -9.22
CA THR A 177 -13.91 6.45 -9.35
C THR A 177 -14.22 4.98 -9.07
N ALA A 178 -15.14 4.66 -8.17
CA ALA A 178 -15.33 3.27 -7.70
C ALA A 178 -15.76 2.31 -8.82
N ALA A 179 -16.74 2.68 -9.64
CA ALA A 179 -17.21 1.82 -10.74
C ALA A 179 -16.12 1.63 -11.81
N ALA A 180 -15.38 2.69 -12.17
CA ALA A 180 -14.29 2.59 -13.13
C ALA A 180 -13.11 1.77 -12.58
N THR A 181 -12.79 1.91 -11.29
CA THR A 181 -11.76 1.09 -10.63
C THR A 181 -12.19 -0.38 -10.59
N ARG A 182 -13.44 -0.66 -10.21
CA ARG A 182 -13.97 -2.02 -10.21
C ARG A 182 -13.88 -2.66 -11.58
N LYS A 183 -14.32 -1.95 -12.64
CA LYS A 183 -14.19 -2.45 -14.01
C LYS A 183 -12.74 -2.82 -14.36
N LYS A 184 -11.76 -2.00 -14.01
CA LYS A 184 -10.35 -2.28 -14.27
C LYS A 184 -9.85 -3.53 -13.51
N ILE A 185 -10.33 -3.73 -12.27
CA ILE A 185 -10.03 -4.93 -11.50
C ILE A 185 -10.61 -6.16 -12.18
N ASP A 186 -11.88 -6.10 -12.62
CA ASP A 186 -12.55 -7.19 -13.32
C ASP A 186 -11.83 -7.53 -14.64
N ASP A 187 -11.42 -6.51 -15.41
CA ASP A 187 -10.66 -6.67 -16.66
C ASP A 187 -9.29 -7.36 -16.38
N LEU A 188 -8.57 -6.96 -15.30
CA LEU A 188 -7.34 -7.64 -14.90
C LEU A 188 -7.58 -9.11 -14.55
N LEU A 189 -8.60 -9.40 -13.73
CA LEU A 189 -8.91 -10.77 -13.31
C LEU A 189 -9.30 -11.64 -14.49
N ALA A 190 -10.04 -11.10 -15.46
CA ALA A 190 -10.36 -11.78 -16.71
C ALA A 190 -9.10 -12.13 -17.50
N LEU A 191 -8.13 -11.22 -17.61
CA LEU A 191 -6.84 -11.49 -18.24
C LEU A 191 -6.05 -12.58 -17.50
N LEU A 192 -5.97 -12.52 -16.16
CA LEU A 192 -5.28 -13.52 -15.35
C LEU A 192 -5.92 -14.91 -15.43
N SER A 193 -7.23 -15.00 -15.67
CA SER A 193 -7.94 -16.27 -15.83
C SER A 193 -7.67 -16.97 -17.16
N GLN A 194 -7.18 -16.23 -18.17
CA GLN A 194 -6.87 -16.74 -19.50
C GLN A 194 -5.38 -17.07 -19.68
N ALA A 195 -4.54 -16.58 -18.78
CA ALA A 195 -3.10 -16.77 -18.80
C ALA A 195 -2.69 -18.10 -18.16
#